data_d08ad478d121003b63d01786f8c2cd8a
#
_entry.id   d08ad478d121003b63d01786f8c2cd8a
#
_cell.length_a   1.000
_cell.length_b   1.000
_cell.length_c   1.000
_cell.angle_alpha   90.00
_cell.angle_beta   90.00
_cell.angle_gamma   90.00
#
_symmetry.space_group_name_H-M   'P 1'
#
loop_
_entity.id
_entity.type
_entity.pdbx_description
1 polymer ?
#
loop_
_entity_poly.entity_id
_entity_poly.type
_entity_poly.pdbx_seq_one_letter_code
_entity_poly.pdbx_strand_id
1 'polypeptide(L)'
;MKNFNQRIFGCALVKAINSNYNADFSGQPRTLPNGVVYATDKTLKYGIKNYLKEFYPNDEFVFYIKRINHSKKEDAVPFSLIEAFCAKNPQLAEIVIPKKKKTSSESEDESSDDNKLTVRLKASKPEVAKALLDCIDIRLFGATFAMKGSDKKDNVALSIHGPVQITHGVNIWHENNFYSEQIMSPFRNPNEASEDNSATTLGRQSRLHEGHYLHHFSVNPRNLEDITELAGKDAKTLSADDIAKLKEALQKGVTYYDSAAKAGCENELLVWVTLKPESKLVLPNFTQLMKMGKEKIDGKVQLDLSELKTVVEANIAEIESIEISLNQASIVVKNAPLNASIKSL
;
A
#
# COMPACT_ATOMS: atom_id res chain seq x y z
N MET A 1 10.36 -21.76 -7.03
CA MET A 1 10.97 -20.69 -6.19
C MET A 1 11.16 -21.24 -4.78
N LYS A 2 12.22 -20.80 -4.06
CA LYS A 2 12.44 -21.24 -2.66
C LYS A 2 11.46 -20.52 -1.76
N ASN A 3 10.67 -21.24 -0.98
CA ASN A 3 9.74 -20.66 0.00
C ASN A 3 10.53 -19.90 1.07
N PHE A 4 9.97 -18.79 1.51
CA PHE A 4 10.52 -18.00 2.61
C PHE A 4 9.80 -18.34 3.91
N ASN A 5 10.54 -18.70 4.96
CA ASN A 5 9.98 -19.20 6.23
C ASN A 5 10.47 -18.47 7.48
N GLN A 6 11.22 -17.38 7.32
CA GLN A 6 11.78 -16.62 8.43
C GLN A 6 10.88 -15.44 8.82
N ARG A 7 10.86 -15.10 10.10
CA ARG A 7 10.21 -13.87 10.57
C ARG A 7 11.11 -12.67 10.36
N ILE A 8 10.51 -11.53 10.05
CA ILE A 8 11.19 -10.25 9.91
C ILE A 8 10.48 -9.22 10.77
N PHE A 9 11.23 -8.33 11.39
CA PHE A 9 10.76 -7.13 12.06
C PHE A 9 11.52 -5.92 11.52
N GLY A 10 10.83 -4.79 11.40
CA GLY A 10 11.50 -3.60 10.89
C GLY A 10 10.68 -2.34 11.04
N CYS A 11 11.26 -1.27 10.55
CA CYS A 11 10.54 -0.01 10.39
C CYS A 11 11.02 0.74 9.16
N ALA A 12 10.12 1.52 8.59
CA ALA A 12 10.38 2.42 7.49
C ALA A 12 10.07 3.85 7.93
N LEU A 13 11.03 4.75 7.70
CA LEU A 13 10.89 6.18 7.93
C LEU A 13 10.70 6.88 6.59
N VAL A 14 9.65 7.68 6.49
CA VAL A 14 9.32 8.49 5.33
C VAL A 14 9.39 9.95 5.72
N LYS A 15 10.24 10.72 5.06
CA LYS A 15 10.32 12.18 5.18
C LYS A 15 9.34 12.84 4.23
N ALA A 16 8.69 13.89 4.66
CA ALA A 16 7.82 14.75 3.84
C ALA A 16 8.18 16.21 4.10
N ILE A 17 8.62 16.94 3.06
CA ILE A 17 8.94 18.35 3.12
C ILE A 17 8.09 19.10 2.11
N ASN A 18 7.36 20.12 2.57
CA ASN A 18 6.44 20.92 1.74
C ASN A 18 5.54 20.03 0.87
N SER A 19 5.04 18.96 1.44
CA SER A 19 4.28 17.91 0.73
C SER A 19 3.21 17.30 1.63
N ASN A 20 2.32 16.49 1.06
CA ASN A 20 1.28 15.79 1.79
C ASN A 20 1.41 14.28 1.57
N TYR A 21 2.04 13.60 2.52
CA TYR A 21 2.25 12.16 2.42
C TYR A 21 0.94 11.37 2.47
N ASN A 22 -0.05 11.81 3.29
CA ASN A 22 -1.36 11.18 3.33
C ASN A 22 -2.47 12.19 3.64
N ALA A 23 -3.20 12.60 2.60
CA ALA A 23 -4.34 13.47 2.74
C ALA A 23 -5.58 12.75 3.34
N ASP A 24 -6.40 13.50 4.05
CA ASP A 24 -7.77 13.12 4.38
C ASP A 24 -8.74 13.46 3.23
N PHE A 25 -10.05 13.31 3.45
CA PHE A 25 -11.07 13.62 2.46
C PHE A 25 -11.20 15.12 2.14
N SER A 26 -10.73 15.99 3.04
CA SER A 26 -10.69 17.45 2.82
C SER A 26 -9.41 17.90 2.11
N GLY A 27 -8.48 16.98 1.84
CA GLY A 27 -7.20 17.27 1.22
C GLY A 27 -6.12 17.71 2.22
N GLN A 28 -6.41 17.73 3.53
CA GLN A 28 -5.44 18.08 4.56
C GLN A 28 -4.60 16.87 5.00
N PRO A 29 -3.36 17.08 5.52
CA PRO A 29 -2.62 16.00 6.17
C PRO A 29 -3.46 15.38 7.29
N ARG A 30 -3.52 14.04 7.33
CA ARG A 30 -4.28 13.30 8.35
C ARG A 30 -3.71 13.56 9.72
N THR A 31 -4.60 13.77 10.72
CA THR A 31 -4.22 13.95 12.12
C THR A 31 -4.92 12.93 13.01
N LEU A 32 -4.21 12.45 14.03
CA LEU A 32 -4.79 11.71 15.15
C LEU A 32 -5.66 12.65 16.01
N PRO A 33 -6.52 12.10 16.91
CA PRO A 33 -7.34 12.95 17.81
C PRO A 33 -6.53 13.92 18.69
N ASN A 34 -5.29 13.60 18.99
CA ASN A 34 -4.37 14.48 19.73
C ASN A 34 -3.67 15.53 18.83
N GLY A 35 -4.05 15.59 17.56
CA GLY A 35 -3.51 16.53 16.58
C GLY A 35 -2.22 16.09 15.87
N VAL A 36 -1.57 15.00 16.26
CA VAL A 36 -0.33 14.54 15.63
C VAL A 36 -0.59 14.06 14.21
N VAL A 37 0.23 14.53 13.25
CA VAL A 37 0.12 14.11 11.85
C VAL A 37 0.51 12.65 11.69
N TYR A 38 -0.28 11.89 10.93
CA TYR A 38 0.00 10.49 10.65
C TYR A 38 -0.34 10.10 9.21
N ALA A 39 0.20 8.98 8.78
CA ALA A 39 -0.16 8.33 7.54
C ALA A 39 -0.68 6.90 7.80
N THR A 40 -1.67 6.47 7.04
CA THR A 40 -2.16 5.11 7.14
C THR A 40 -1.16 4.11 6.55
N ASP A 41 -1.21 2.86 6.99
CA ASP A 41 -0.48 1.74 6.38
C ASP A 41 -0.75 1.63 4.87
N LYS A 42 -1.97 1.97 4.44
CA LYS A 42 -2.38 1.94 3.03
C LYS A 42 -1.59 2.88 2.15
N THR A 43 -1.13 4.01 2.70
CA THR A 43 -0.30 4.97 1.98
C THR A 43 1.07 4.38 1.64
N LEU A 44 1.74 3.76 2.63
CA LEU A 44 3.01 3.09 2.38
C LEU A 44 2.83 1.88 1.46
N LYS A 45 1.80 1.05 1.70
CA LYS A 45 1.45 -0.08 0.83
C LYS A 45 1.16 0.35 -0.61
N TYR A 46 0.58 1.54 -0.82
CA TYR A 46 0.35 2.06 -2.17
C TYR A 46 1.67 2.37 -2.88
N GLY A 47 2.62 3.04 -2.23
CA GLY A 47 3.96 3.29 -2.78
C GLY A 47 4.67 1.98 -3.17
N ILE A 48 4.64 0.98 -2.28
CA ILE A 48 5.19 -0.36 -2.53
C ILE A 48 4.52 -1.00 -3.76
N LYS A 49 3.19 -1.04 -3.81
CA LYS A 49 2.43 -1.65 -4.92
C LYS A 49 2.68 -0.94 -6.24
N ASN A 50 2.76 0.39 -6.23
CA ASN A 50 3.07 1.17 -7.41
C ASN A 50 4.47 0.84 -7.93
N TYR A 51 5.46 0.78 -7.05
CA TYR A 51 6.82 0.40 -7.40
C TYR A 51 6.87 -1.01 -8.02
N LEU A 52 6.25 -2.00 -7.37
CA LEU A 52 6.19 -3.37 -7.87
C LEU A 52 5.52 -3.47 -9.25
N LYS A 53 4.44 -2.73 -9.47
CA LYS A 53 3.73 -2.68 -10.76
C LYS A 53 4.60 -2.12 -11.88
N GLU A 54 5.39 -1.08 -11.60
CA GLU A 54 6.19 -0.38 -12.61
C GLU A 54 7.51 -1.12 -12.94
N PHE A 55 8.17 -1.68 -11.93
CA PHE A 55 9.49 -2.30 -12.12
C PHE A 55 9.45 -3.81 -12.37
N TYR A 56 8.34 -4.48 -12.02
CA TYR A 56 8.18 -5.93 -12.21
C TYR A 56 6.93 -6.31 -13.02
N PRO A 57 6.59 -5.60 -14.13
CA PRO A 57 5.32 -5.79 -14.84
C PRO A 57 5.20 -7.14 -15.53
N ASN A 58 6.32 -7.78 -15.87
CA ASN A 58 6.35 -9.07 -16.57
C ASN A 58 6.40 -10.27 -15.61
N ASP A 59 6.98 -10.08 -14.43
CA ASP A 59 7.19 -11.14 -13.45
C ASP A 59 6.07 -11.22 -12.42
N GLU A 60 5.48 -10.07 -12.10
CA GLU A 60 4.52 -9.95 -11.01
C GLU A 60 3.26 -9.19 -11.42
N PHE A 61 2.14 -9.61 -10.87
CA PHE A 61 0.88 -8.90 -10.99
C PHE A 61 0.48 -8.30 -9.63
N VAL A 62 0.23 -6.99 -9.63
CA VAL A 62 -0.35 -6.26 -8.49
C VAL A 62 -1.85 -6.13 -8.71
N PHE A 63 -2.65 -6.73 -7.85
CA PHE A 63 -4.12 -6.77 -8.00
C PHE A 63 -4.79 -5.51 -7.45
N TYR A 64 -4.55 -5.17 -6.19
CA TYR A 64 -5.18 -4.04 -5.52
C TYR A 64 -4.47 -2.71 -5.81
N ILE A 65 -4.50 -2.31 -7.09
CA ILE A 65 -4.06 -0.99 -7.56
C ILE A 65 -5.06 -0.44 -8.57
N LYS A 66 -5.26 0.89 -8.57
CA LYS A 66 -6.20 1.54 -9.49
C LYS A 66 -5.76 1.31 -10.94
N ARG A 67 -6.68 0.81 -11.76
CA ARG A 67 -6.53 0.67 -13.21
C ARG A 67 -7.78 1.20 -13.88
N ILE A 68 -7.63 1.82 -15.05
CA ILE A 68 -8.73 2.38 -15.83
C ILE A 68 -9.25 1.32 -16.80
N ASN A 69 -10.56 1.17 -16.86
CA ASN A 69 -11.24 0.32 -17.82
C ASN A 69 -11.48 1.10 -19.12
N HIS A 70 -10.64 0.83 -20.13
CA HIS A 70 -10.73 1.49 -21.44
C HIS A 70 -11.78 0.87 -22.37
N SER A 71 -12.42 -0.24 -22.00
CA SER A 71 -13.45 -0.88 -22.83
C SER A 71 -14.80 -0.13 -22.78
N LYS A 72 -15.01 0.71 -21.78
CA LYS A 72 -16.17 1.61 -21.69
C LYS A 72 -15.83 2.90 -22.44
N LYS A 73 -16.35 3.02 -23.66
CA LYS A 73 -15.98 4.08 -24.62
C LYS A 73 -16.26 5.52 -24.17
N GLU A 74 -17.17 5.73 -23.23
CA GLU A 74 -17.67 7.07 -22.86
C GLU A 74 -17.06 7.61 -21.58
N ASP A 75 -16.65 6.73 -20.63
CA ASP A 75 -16.06 7.15 -19.36
C ASP A 75 -14.87 6.29 -18.99
N ALA A 76 -13.72 6.91 -18.74
CA ALA A 76 -12.52 6.26 -18.18
C ALA A 76 -12.74 5.93 -16.70
N VAL A 77 -13.56 4.91 -16.41
CA VAL A 77 -13.88 4.49 -15.05
C VAL A 77 -12.88 3.46 -14.49
N PRO A 78 -12.62 3.44 -13.19
CA PRO A 78 -11.84 2.38 -12.57
C PRO A 78 -12.54 1.02 -12.71
N PHE A 79 -11.75 -0.06 -12.84
CA PHE A 79 -12.29 -1.42 -12.74
C PHE A 79 -13.00 -1.64 -11.39
N SER A 80 -14.13 -2.31 -11.42
CA SER A 80 -14.70 -2.95 -10.23
C SER A 80 -13.85 -4.17 -9.83
N LEU A 81 -14.01 -4.67 -8.60
CA LEU A 81 -13.29 -5.85 -8.11
C LEU A 81 -13.49 -7.07 -9.02
N ILE A 82 -14.74 -7.30 -9.46
CA ILE A 82 -15.13 -8.41 -10.34
C ILE A 82 -14.48 -8.25 -11.72
N GLU A 83 -14.61 -7.07 -12.32
CA GLU A 83 -14.02 -6.78 -13.64
C GLU A 83 -12.49 -6.97 -13.60
N ALA A 84 -11.82 -6.49 -12.57
CA ALA A 84 -10.37 -6.65 -12.41
C ALA A 84 -9.95 -8.12 -12.28
N PHE A 85 -10.71 -8.91 -11.50
CA PHE A 85 -10.45 -10.34 -11.33
C PHE A 85 -10.66 -11.12 -12.63
N CYS A 86 -11.77 -10.88 -13.32
CA CYS A 86 -12.12 -11.55 -14.57
C CYS A 86 -11.19 -11.15 -15.73
N ALA A 87 -10.78 -9.90 -15.78
CA ALA A 87 -9.80 -9.44 -16.78
C ALA A 87 -8.45 -10.15 -16.64
N LYS A 88 -8.02 -10.44 -15.40
CA LYS A 88 -6.80 -11.22 -15.14
C LYS A 88 -6.99 -12.73 -15.36
N ASN A 89 -8.18 -13.25 -15.04
CA ASN A 89 -8.47 -14.68 -15.02
C ASN A 89 -9.69 -15.01 -15.88
N PRO A 90 -9.64 -14.79 -17.22
CA PRO A 90 -10.80 -14.96 -18.09
C PRO A 90 -11.34 -16.40 -18.10
N GLN A 91 -10.48 -17.38 -17.83
CA GLN A 91 -10.87 -18.80 -17.73
C GLN A 91 -11.77 -19.12 -16.52
N LEU A 92 -11.75 -18.28 -15.48
CA LEU A 92 -12.54 -18.44 -14.26
C LEU A 92 -13.85 -17.62 -14.28
N ALA A 93 -14.14 -16.95 -15.40
CA ALA A 93 -15.26 -16.04 -15.52
C ALA A 93 -16.09 -16.33 -16.77
N GLU A 94 -17.39 -16.05 -16.67
CA GLU A 94 -18.34 -16.08 -17.79
C GLU A 94 -19.05 -14.73 -17.89
N ILE A 95 -19.11 -14.19 -19.09
CA ILE A 95 -19.90 -13.00 -19.37
C ILE A 95 -21.35 -13.46 -19.62
N VAL A 96 -22.25 -13.12 -18.70
CA VAL A 96 -23.67 -13.42 -18.83
C VAL A 96 -24.38 -12.19 -19.39
N ILE A 97 -24.93 -12.32 -20.59
CA ILE A 97 -25.81 -11.31 -21.17
C ILE A 97 -27.21 -11.54 -20.52
N PRO A 98 -27.77 -10.57 -19.80
CA PRO A 98 -29.10 -10.76 -19.21
C PRO A 98 -30.12 -11.07 -20.30
N LYS A 99 -30.82 -12.19 -20.16
CA LYS A 99 -31.99 -12.50 -21.00
C LYS A 99 -33.06 -11.47 -20.67
N LYS A 100 -33.52 -10.69 -21.65
CA LYS A 100 -34.70 -9.83 -21.51
C LYS A 100 -35.85 -10.66 -20.95
N LYS A 101 -36.31 -10.37 -19.74
CA LYS A 101 -37.61 -10.91 -19.27
C LYS A 101 -38.68 -10.38 -20.19
N LYS A 102 -39.36 -11.26 -20.94
CA LYS A 102 -40.61 -10.94 -21.60
C LYS A 102 -41.65 -10.73 -20.50
N THR A 103 -41.80 -9.51 -20.05
CA THR A 103 -42.98 -9.08 -19.31
C THR A 103 -44.01 -8.58 -20.32
N SER A 104 -45.11 -9.32 -20.43
CA SER A 104 -46.33 -8.89 -21.10
C SER A 104 -47.03 -7.90 -20.17
N SER A 105 -46.82 -6.61 -20.34
CA SER A 105 -47.74 -5.53 -20.03
C SER A 105 -47.06 -4.18 -20.30
N GLU A 106 -47.73 -3.41 -21.12
CA GLU A 106 -47.40 -2.05 -21.53
C GLU A 106 -47.43 -1.11 -20.33
N SER A 107 -46.29 -0.51 -20.01
CA SER A 107 -46.19 0.80 -19.39
C SER A 107 -44.84 1.38 -19.78
N GLU A 108 -44.87 2.40 -20.61
CA GLU A 108 -43.76 3.23 -21.03
C GLU A 108 -43.27 4.05 -19.82
N ASP A 109 -42.14 3.64 -19.24
CA ASP A 109 -41.23 4.51 -18.52
C ASP A 109 -39.81 4.10 -18.91
N GLU A 110 -39.27 4.80 -19.90
CA GLU A 110 -37.92 4.70 -20.38
C GLU A 110 -36.96 5.30 -19.33
N SER A 111 -36.47 4.49 -18.44
CA SER A 111 -35.16 4.71 -17.77
C SER A 111 -34.71 3.44 -17.04
N SER A 112 -34.39 2.39 -17.75
CA SER A 112 -33.70 1.24 -17.17
C SER A 112 -32.52 0.83 -18.04
N ASP A 113 -31.38 0.94 -17.47
CA ASP A 113 -30.04 0.59 -17.89
C ASP A 113 -29.94 -0.94 -18.14
N ASP A 114 -30.74 -1.48 -19.08
CA ASP A 114 -31.00 -2.92 -19.32
C ASP A 114 -29.86 -3.64 -20.09
N ASN A 115 -28.72 -2.97 -20.32
CA ASN A 115 -27.55 -3.54 -21.01
C ASN A 115 -26.35 -3.78 -20.10
N LYS A 116 -26.55 -3.92 -18.81
CA LYS A 116 -25.45 -4.15 -17.89
C LYS A 116 -24.93 -5.58 -18.02
N LEU A 117 -23.84 -5.76 -18.76
CA LEU A 117 -23.06 -7.00 -18.81
C LEU A 117 -22.78 -7.48 -17.39
N THR A 118 -23.38 -8.60 -16.98
CA THR A 118 -23.13 -9.21 -15.69
C THR A 118 -22.05 -10.29 -15.85
N VAL A 119 -20.96 -10.13 -15.13
CA VAL A 119 -19.88 -11.13 -15.12
C VAL A 119 -20.19 -12.16 -14.03
N ARG A 120 -20.23 -13.44 -14.40
CA ARG A 120 -20.43 -14.58 -13.49
C ARG A 120 -19.10 -15.27 -13.24
N LEU A 121 -18.83 -15.57 -11.96
CA LEU A 121 -17.68 -16.39 -11.58
C LEU A 121 -18.03 -17.87 -11.77
N LYS A 122 -17.19 -18.61 -12.53
CA LYS A 122 -17.24 -20.07 -12.71
C LYS A 122 -16.08 -20.76 -12.01
N ALA A 123 -15.81 -20.41 -10.77
CA ALA A 123 -14.68 -20.97 -10.06
C ALA A 123 -15.04 -21.34 -8.63
N SER A 124 -14.48 -22.42 -8.16
CA SER A 124 -14.52 -22.85 -6.75
C SER A 124 -13.66 -21.92 -5.88
N LYS A 125 -13.88 -21.94 -4.56
CA LYS A 125 -13.05 -21.19 -3.61
C LYS A 125 -11.55 -21.51 -3.73
N PRO A 126 -11.11 -22.80 -3.87
CA PRO A 126 -9.71 -23.13 -4.09
C PRO A 126 -9.12 -22.49 -5.35
N GLU A 127 -9.84 -22.52 -6.47
CA GLU A 127 -9.36 -21.92 -7.73
C GLU A 127 -9.23 -20.40 -7.62
N VAL A 128 -10.18 -19.73 -6.95
CA VAL A 128 -10.10 -18.30 -6.68
C VAL A 128 -8.93 -17.99 -5.74
N ALA A 129 -8.74 -18.77 -4.69
CA ALA A 129 -7.60 -18.61 -3.78
C ALA A 129 -6.26 -18.74 -4.51
N LYS A 130 -6.13 -19.78 -5.38
CA LYS A 130 -4.93 -19.98 -6.21
C LYS A 130 -4.68 -18.79 -7.14
N ALA A 131 -5.70 -18.31 -7.84
CA ALA A 131 -5.60 -17.17 -8.74
C ALA A 131 -5.23 -15.85 -8.03
N LEU A 132 -5.71 -15.66 -6.79
CA LEU A 132 -5.35 -14.54 -5.94
C LEU A 132 -3.90 -14.63 -5.48
N LEU A 133 -3.42 -15.82 -5.09
CA LEU A 133 -2.03 -16.04 -4.69
C LEU A 133 -1.02 -15.89 -5.84
N ASP A 134 -1.47 -15.86 -7.11
CA ASP A 134 -0.63 -15.45 -8.23
C ASP A 134 -0.26 -13.96 -8.23
N CYS A 135 -0.93 -13.16 -7.39
CA CYS A 135 -0.68 -11.73 -7.27
C CYS A 135 0.26 -11.43 -6.10
N ILE A 136 1.37 -10.73 -6.36
CA ILE A 136 2.40 -10.45 -5.35
C ILE A 136 1.86 -9.63 -4.16
N ASP A 137 1.01 -8.65 -4.42
CA ASP A 137 0.45 -7.81 -3.35
C ASP A 137 -0.50 -8.60 -2.43
N ILE A 138 -1.13 -9.67 -2.93
CA ILE A 138 -1.95 -10.57 -2.12
C ILE A 138 -1.05 -11.52 -1.32
N ARG A 139 0.01 -12.07 -1.92
CA ARG A 139 1.01 -12.87 -1.19
C ARG A 139 1.69 -12.06 -0.08
N LEU A 140 1.91 -10.76 -0.28
CA LEU A 140 2.52 -9.89 0.71
C LEU A 140 1.52 -9.40 1.77
N PHE A 141 0.42 -8.79 1.36
CA PHE A 141 -0.44 -8.01 2.25
C PHE A 141 -1.78 -8.67 2.56
N GLY A 142 -2.10 -9.76 1.86
CA GLY A 142 -3.43 -10.38 1.95
C GLY A 142 -4.52 -9.55 1.28
N ALA A 143 -5.75 -10.01 1.43
CA ALA A 143 -6.93 -9.34 0.87
C ALA A 143 -8.22 -9.83 1.52
N THR A 144 -9.22 -8.97 1.56
CA THR A 144 -10.62 -9.37 1.68
C THR A 144 -11.21 -9.37 0.28
N PHE A 145 -11.56 -10.56 -0.21
CA PHE A 145 -12.13 -10.75 -1.53
C PHE A 145 -13.54 -11.32 -1.39
N ALA A 146 -14.54 -10.57 -1.79
CA ALA A 146 -15.93 -10.99 -1.75
C ALA A 146 -16.60 -10.71 -3.08
N MET A 147 -17.10 -11.76 -3.72
CA MET A 147 -17.87 -11.69 -4.95
C MET A 147 -19.22 -12.35 -4.75
N LYS A 148 -20.28 -11.69 -5.21
CA LYS A 148 -21.61 -12.28 -5.30
C LYS A 148 -21.73 -12.97 -6.64
N GLY A 149 -22.03 -14.26 -6.64
CA GLY A 149 -22.43 -15.02 -7.83
C GLY A 149 -23.89 -14.76 -8.18
N SER A 150 -24.34 -15.24 -9.35
CA SER A 150 -25.73 -15.17 -9.76
C SER A 150 -26.66 -15.97 -8.83
N ASP A 151 -26.16 -17.07 -8.25
CA ASP A 151 -26.85 -17.87 -7.24
C ASP A 151 -26.12 -17.78 -5.90
N LYS A 152 -26.83 -17.95 -4.77
CA LYS A 152 -26.22 -17.90 -3.43
C LYS A 152 -25.09 -18.93 -3.26
N LYS A 153 -25.13 -20.03 -4.02
CA LYS A 153 -24.10 -21.09 -4.01
C LYS A 153 -22.78 -20.66 -4.68
N ASP A 154 -22.85 -19.68 -5.58
CA ASP A 154 -21.70 -19.17 -6.33
C ASP A 154 -21.00 -18.01 -5.63
N ASN A 155 -21.45 -17.64 -4.42
CA ASN A 155 -20.81 -16.58 -3.65
C ASN A 155 -19.45 -17.05 -3.15
N VAL A 156 -18.41 -16.30 -3.48
CA VAL A 156 -17.05 -16.52 -2.98
C VAL A 156 -16.69 -15.39 -2.04
N ALA A 157 -16.39 -15.73 -0.79
CA ALA A 157 -15.83 -14.83 0.20
C ALA A 157 -14.56 -15.46 0.76
N LEU A 158 -13.45 -14.77 0.61
CA LEU A 158 -12.13 -15.14 1.11
C LEU A 158 -11.54 -13.97 1.89
N SER A 159 -11.04 -14.26 3.08
CA SER A 159 -10.24 -13.35 3.88
C SER A 159 -8.83 -13.92 3.96
N ILE A 160 -7.88 -13.29 3.26
CA ILE A 160 -6.48 -13.72 3.22
C ILE A 160 -5.70 -12.84 4.17
N HIS A 161 -5.14 -13.41 5.21
CA HIS A 161 -4.29 -12.72 6.16
C HIS A 161 -2.86 -12.68 5.62
N GLY A 162 -2.41 -11.51 5.16
CA GLY A 162 -1.09 -11.38 4.55
C GLY A 162 0.06 -11.48 5.56
N PRO A 163 1.21 -11.99 5.13
CA PRO A 163 2.43 -12.06 5.95
C PRO A 163 2.91 -10.70 6.44
N VAL A 164 2.83 -9.67 5.59
CA VAL A 164 3.38 -8.35 5.84
C VAL A 164 2.34 -7.46 6.50
N GLN A 165 2.54 -7.14 7.77
CA GLN A 165 1.70 -6.23 8.53
C GLN A 165 2.46 -4.94 8.80
N ILE A 166 1.84 -3.79 8.49
CA ILE A 166 2.44 -2.46 8.61
C ILE A 166 1.54 -1.62 9.51
N THR A 167 2.12 -0.89 10.45
CA THR A 167 1.38 0.06 11.30
C THR A 167 1.15 1.40 10.58
N HIS A 168 0.29 2.25 11.13
CA HIS A 168 0.29 3.66 10.74
C HIS A 168 1.67 4.29 10.97
N GLY A 169 2.08 5.17 10.07
CA GLY A 169 3.27 5.99 10.24
C GLY A 169 2.91 7.26 10.98
N VAL A 170 3.36 7.39 12.21
CA VAL A 170 3.14 8.59 13.01
C VAL A 170 4.34 9.51 12.87
N ASN A 171 4.08 10.82 12.72
CA ASN A 171 5.16 11.79 12.70
C ASN A 171 5.90 11.79 14.03
N ILE A 172 7.18 11.49 13.99
CA ILE A 172 8.01 11.33 15.20
C ILE A 172 8.19 12.64 15.97
N TRP A 173 8.05 13.79 15.30
CA TRP A 173 8.20 15.10 15.94
C TRP A 173 6.94 15.62 16.63
N HIS A 174 5.79 14.98 16.46
CA HIS A 174 4.53 15.35 17.07
C HIS A 174 4.03 16.78 16.78
N GLU A 175 4.63 17.48 15.81
CA GLU A 175 4.22 18.83 15.40
C GLU A 175 3.39 18.83 14.12
N ASN A 176 2.53 19.86 14.01
CA ASN A 176 1.58 20.00 12.92
C ASN A 176 1.72 21.36 12.23
N ASN A 177 2.85 21.57 11.58
CA ASN A 177 3.05 22.77 10.76
C ASN A 177 2.59 22.50 9.33
N PHE A 178 1.28 22.47 9.11
CA PHE A 178 0.73 22.38 7.77
C PHE A 178 0.07 23.69 7.37
N TYR A 179 0.07 23.98 6.09
CA TYR A 179 -0.51 25.15 5.48
C TYR A 179 -1.33 24.78 4.24
N SER A 180 -2.24 25.67 3.83
CA SER A 180 -3.09 25.47 2.67
C SER A 180 -2.87 26.57 1.67
N GLU A 181 -2.76 26.20 0.40
CA GLU A 181 -2.65 27.09 -0.75
C GLU A 181 -3.92 27.04 -1.58
N GLN A 182 -4.34 28.17 -2.11
CA GLN A 182 -5.39 28.26 -3.12
C GLN A 182 -4.75 28.24 -4.51
N ILE A 183 -5.29 27.41 -5.39
CA ILE A 183 -4.81 27.26 -6.77
C ILE A 183 -5.96 27.68 -7.68
N MET A 184 -5.70 28.63 -8.57
CA MET A 184 -6.65 29.10 -9.55
C MET A 184 -6.40 28.41 -10.90
N SER A 185 -7.45 27.88 -11.53
CA SER A 185 -7.37 27.35 -12.89
C SER A 185 -7.19 28.50 -13.89
N PRO A 186 -6.35 28.34 -14.92
CA PRO A 186 -6.24 29.35 -15.98
C PRO A 186 -7.46 29.35 -16.95
N PHE A 187 -8.38 28.40 -16.78
CA PHE A 187 -9.54 28.25 -17.66
C PHE A 187 -10.79 28.78 -16.98
N ARG A 188 -11.63 29.49 -17.77
CA ARG A 188 -12.97 29.90 -17.34
C ARG A 188 -13.97 28.74 -17.44
N ASN A 189 -15.04 28.77 -16.65
CA ASN A 189 -16.17 27.85 -16.81
C ASN A 189 -17.03 28.29 -18.00
N PRO A 190 -17.23 27.47 -19.04
CA PRO A 190 -18.01 27.86 -20.20
C PRO A 190 -19.52 27.99 -19.94
N ASN A 191 -20.02 27.42 -18.83
CA ASN A 191 -21.45 27.34 -18.51
C ASN A 191 -21.96 28.50 -17.64
N GLU A 192 -21.13 29.40 -17.19
CA GLU A 192 -21.59 30.57 -16.44
C GLU A 192 -21.85 31.74 -17.39
N ALA A 193 -23.12 32.14 -17.48
CA ALA A 193 -23.57 33.33 -18.18
C ALA A 193 -23.25 34.62 -17.37
N SER A 194 -22.05 34.72 -16.81
CA SER A 194 -21.63 35.91 -16.10
C SER A 194 -20.78 36.81 -17.01
N GLU A 195 -21.04 38.11 -16.96
CA GLU A 195 -20.28 39.13 -17.68
C GLU A 195 -18.78 39.17 -17.23
N ASP A 196 -18.46 38.59 -16.08
CA ASP A 196 -17.09 38.43 -15.57
C ASP A 196 -16.45 37.14 -16.10
N ASN A 197 -15.58 37.27 -17.09
CA ASN A 197 -14.74 36.20 -17.64
C ASN A 197 -13.60 35.75 -16.68
N SER A 198 -13.78 35.84 -15.37
CA SER A 198 -12.78 35.43 -14.38
C SER A 198 -12.65 33.93 -14.27
N ALA A 199 -11.45 33.43 -13.98
CA ALA A 199 -11.19 32.03 -13.72
C ALA A 199 -11.93 31.59 -12.43
N THR A 200 -12.96 30.75 -12.56
CA THR A 200 -13.88 30.41 -11.47
C THR A 200 -13.52 29.12 -10.73
N THR A 201 -12.64 28.29 -11.30
CA THR A 201 -12.27 27.04 -10.68
C THR A 201 -11.15 27.25 -9.66
N LEU A 202 -11.51 27.21 -8.37
CA LEU A 202 -10.56 27.27 -7.26
C LEU A 202 -10.25 25.86 -6.76
N GLY A 203 -8.96 25.50 -6.80
CA GLY A 203 -8.44 24.33 -6.11
C GLY A 203 -7.84 24.71 -4.76
N ARG A 204 -7.80 23.77 -3.82
CA ARG A 204 -7.06 23.91 -2.56
C ARG A 204 -6.06 22.77 -2.44
N GLN A 205 -4.83 23.09 -2.04
CA GLN A 205 -3.80 22.12 -1.72
C GLN A 205 -3.25 22.37 -0.33
N SER A 206 -3.18 21.34 0.50
CA SER A 206 -2.60 21.43 1.85
C SER A 206 -1.32 20.62 1.92
N ARG A 207 -0.30 21.17 2.55
CA ARG A 207 1.04 20.59 2.66
C ARG A 207 1.52 20.64 4.09
N LEU A 208 2.30 19.65 4.51
CA LEU A 208 3.08 19.67 5.74
C LEU A 208 4.41 20.35 5.47
N HIS A 209 4.85 21.26 6.37
CA HIS A 209 6.15 21.90 6.22
C HIS A 209 7.29 20.88 6.29
N GLU A 210 7.38 20.11 7.36
CA GLU A 210 8.31 18.99 7.52
C GLU A 210 7.73 17.94 8.48
N GLY A 211 7.89 16.67 8.15
CA GLY A 211 7.49 15.56 9.01
C GLY A 211 8.23 14.28 8.65
N HIS A 212 8.38 13.43 9.65
CA HIS A 212 9.06 12.14 9.56
C HIS A 212 8.12 11.05 10.07
N TYR A 213 7.53 10.29 9.14
CA TYR A 213 6.52 9.26 9.40
C TYR A 213 7.17 7.91 9.63
N LEU A 214 7.13 7.43 10.86
CA LEU A 214 7.74 6.16 11.25
C LEU A 214 6.70 5.04 11.27
N HIS A 215 6.80 4.09 10.34
CA HIS A 215 6.01 2.88 10.22
C HIS A 215 6.78 1.69 10.78
N HIS A 216 6.20 0.93 11.71
CA HIS A 216 6.70 -0.40 12.04
C HIS A 216 6.09 -1.42 11.08
N PHE A 217 6.84 -2.50 10.79
CA PHE A 217 6.30 -3.65 10.08
C PHE A 217 6.85 -4.96 10.62
N SER A 218 6.09 -6.02 10.41
CA SER A 218 6.53 -7.40 10.63
C SER A 218 6.15 -8.27 9.44
N VAL A 219 6.93 -9.34 9.24
CA VAL A 219 6.65 -10.39 8.26
C VAL A 219 6.51 -11.71 8.99
N ASN A 220 5.36 -12.36 8.83
CA ASN A 220 5.09 -13.70 9.35
C ASN A 220 4.63 -14.62 8.21
N PRO A 221 5.52 -15.42 7.63
CA PRO A 221 5.18 -16.30 6.49
C PRO A 221 4.03 -17.27 6.79
N ARG A 222 3.86 -17.69 8.05
CA ARG A 222 2.80 -18.62 8.47
C ARG A 222 1.39 -18.11 8.24
N ASN A 223 1.22 -16.79 8.09
CA ASN A 223 -0.11 -16.21 7.83
C ASN A 223 -0.73 -16.67 6.49
N LEU A 224 0.05 -17.25 5.57
CA LEU A 224 -0.47 -17.80 4.32
C LEU A 224 -0.73 -19.32 4.37
N GLU A 225 -0.42 -20.03 5.46
CA GLU A 225 -0.52 -21.50 5.54
C GLU A 225 -1.93 -21.97 5.19
N ASP A 226 -2.96 -21.45 5.87
CA ASP A 226 -4.36 -21.88 5.68
C ASP A 226 -4.86 -21.65 4.25
N ILE A 227 -4.54 -20.48 3.67
CA ILE A 227 -5.00 -20.16 2.30
C ILE A 227 -4.22 -20.93 1.24
N THR A 228 -2.96 -21.23 1.49
CA THR A 228 -2.12 -22.06 0.60
C THR A 228 -2.61 -23.50 0.62
N GLU A 229 -2.98 -24.04 1.79
CA GLU A 229 -3.60 -25.35 1.92
C GLU A 229 -4.92 -25.43 1.15
N LEU A 230 -5.79 -24.44 1.32
CA LEU A 230 -7.05 -24.34 0.58
C LEU A 230 -6.83 -24.29 -0.94
N ALA A 231 -5.84 -23.51 -1.40
CA ALA A 231 -5.55 -23.31 -2.83
C ALA A 231 -4.88 -24.52 -3.50
N GLY A 232 -4.34 -25.45 -2.70
CA GLY A 232 -3.71 -26.70 -3.14
C GLY A 232 -2.19 -26.60 -3.35
N LYS A 233 -1.55 -27.76 -3.57
CA LYS A 233 -0.08 -27.93 -3.58
C LYS A 233 0.67 -27.08 -4.60
N ASP A 234 0.02 -26.69 -5.70
CA ASP A 234 0.64 -25.89 -6.75
C ASP A 234 0.39 -24.38 -6.58
N ALA A 235 -0.18 -23.96 -5.46
CA ALA A 235 -0.40 -22.55 -5.18
C ALA A 235 0.92 -21.87 -4.81
N LYS A 236 1.09 -20.62 -5.27
CA LYS A 236 2.23 -19.79 -4.85
C LYS A 236 2.09 -19.43 -3.39
N THR A 237 3.20 -19.42 -2.69
CA THR A 237 3.34 -18.89 -1.32
C THR A 237 4.40 -17.80 -1.29
N LEU A 238 4.66 -17.26 -0.10
CA LEU A 238 5.69 -16.23 0.08
C LEU A 238 7.07 -16.79 -0.28
N SER A 239 7.73 -16.14 -1.22
CA SER A 239 9.06 -16.55 -1.70
C SER A 239 10.16 -15.60 -1.23
N ALA A 240 11.41 -16.06 -1.29
CA ALA A 240 12.57 -15.20 -1.03
C ALA A 240 12.67 -14.03 -2.03
N ASP A 241 12.20 -14.24 -3.26
CA ASP A 241 12.14 -13.21 -4.29
C ASP A 241 11.07 -12.15 -3.96
N ASP A 242 9.89 -12.55 -3.48
CA ASP A 242 8.86 -11.60 -2.99
C ASP A 242 9.43 -10.71 -1.87
N ILE A 243 10.22 -11.28 -0.95
CA ILE A 243 10.86 -10.53 0.15
C ILE A 243 11.92 -9.57 -0.36
N ALA A 244 12.72 -9.97 -1.35
CA ALA A 244 13.72 -9.08 -1.97
C ALA A 244 13.03 -7.89 -2.66
N LYS A 245 11.99 -8.14 -3.44
CA LYS A 245 11.16 -7.11 -4.10
C LYS A 245 10.47 -6.19 -3.09
N LEU A 246 9.93 -6.75 -1.99
CA LEU A 246 9.34 -5.97 -0.90
C LEU A 246 10.38 -5.03 -0.26
N LYS A 247 11.58 -5.55 0.04
CA LYS A 247 12.66 -4.75 0.64
C LYS A 247 13.05 -3.59 -0.28
N GLU A 248 13.22 -3.86 -1.56
CA GLU A 248 13.54 -2.83 -2.56
C GLU A 248 12.43 -1.78 -2.67
N ALA A 249 11.17 -2.20 -2.72
CA ALA A 249 10.03 -1.28 -2.78
C ALA A 249 9.88 -0.44 -1.50
N LEU A 250 10.25 -0.97 -0.32
CA LEU A 250 10.31 -0.22 0.94
C LEU A 250 11.44 0.81 0.96
N GLN A 251 12.50 0.59 0.19
CA GLN A 251 13.63 1.52 0.08
C GLN A 251 13.39 2.65 -0.91
N LYS A 252 12.58 2.42 -1.95
CA LYS A 252 12.49 3.31 -3.12
C LYS A 252 11.07 3.78 -3.46
N GLY A 253 10.04 3.02 -3.06
CA GLY A 253 8.69 3.16 -3.61
C GLY A 253 7.99 4.47 -3.27
N VAL A 254 8.29 5.12 -2.14
CA VAL A 254 7.71 6.43 -1.79
C VAL A 254 8.39 7.53 -2.59
N THR A 255 9.74 7.51 -2.66
CA THR A 255 10.53 8.48 -3.43
C THR A 255 10.21 8.38 -4.93
N TYR A 256 9.98 7.17 -5.44
CA TYR A 256 9.64 6.94 -6.83
C TYR A 256 8.23 7.48 -7.21
N TYR A 257 7.30 7.48 -6.24
CA TYR A 257 5.91 7.86 -6.54
C TYR A 257 5.71 9.36 -6.55
N ASP A 258 5.80 9.97 -7.73
CA ASP A 258 5.59 11.39 -7.95
C ASP A 258 4.13 11.75 -8.19
N SER A 259 3.66 12.76 -7.48
CA SER A 259 2.40 13.45 -7.74
C SER A 259 2.49 14.86 -7.15
N ALA A 260 1.60 15.77 -7.55
CA ALA A 260 1.59 17.14 -7.05
C ALA A 260 1.58 17.25 -5.50
N ALA A 261 0.94 16.29 -4.81
CA ALA A 261 0.90 16.25 -3.35
C ALA A 261 2.10 15.51 -2.73
N LYS A 262 2.74 14.59 -3.48
CA LYS A 262 3.79 13.68 -2.98
C LYS A 262 5.20 14.13 -3.33
N ALA A 263 5.38 15.03 -4.29
CA ALA A 263 6.68 15.63 -4.57
C ALA A 263 7.24 16.25 -3.28
N GLY A 264 8.38 15.75 -2.80
CA GLY A 264 8.96 16.07 -1.49
C GLY A 264 8.73 15.00 -0.40
N CYS A 265 8.04 13.88 -0.73
CA CYS A 265 8.04 12.69 0.11
C CYS A 265 9.17 11.75 -0.32
N GLU A 266 9.99 11.31 0.61
CA GLU A 266 11.15 10.47 0.33
C GLU A 266 11.26 9.32 1.33
N ASN A 267 11.74 8.17 0.85
CA ASN A 267 12.23 7.13 1.73
C ASN A 267 13.48 7.64 2.45
N GLU A 268 13.51 7.60 3.77
CA GLU A 268 14.61 8.18 4.57
C GLU A 268 15.41 7.12 5.29
N LEU A 269 14.74 6.08 5.82
CA LEU A 269 15.42 4.97 6.51
C LEU A 269 14.58 3.69 6.38
N LEU A 270 15.25 2.56 6.26
CA LEU A 270 14.70 1.23 6.45
C LEU A 270 15.58 0.45 7.44
N VAL A 271 15.01 0.02 8.56
CA VAL A 271 15.61 -0.97 9.46
C VAL A 271 14.96 -2.31 9.20
N TRP A 272 15.78 -3.34 9.03
CA TRP A 272 15.35 -4.68 8.66
C TRP A 272 16.09 -5.72 9.48
N VAL A 273 15.37 -6.45 10.34
CA VAL A 273 15.89 -7.49 11.21
C VAL A 273 15.29 -8.83 10.81
N THR A 274 16.10 -9.73 10.31
CA THR A 274 15.70 -11.10 9.95
C THR A 274 16.04 -12.04 11.09
N LEU A 275 15.07 -12.82 11.55
CA LEU A 275 15.29 -13.86 12.55
C LEU A 275 15.82 -15.14 11.89
N LYS A 276 16.51 -15.97 12.68
CA LYS A 276 16.92 -17.30 12.26
C LYS A 276 15.69 -18.18 11.91
N PRO A 277 15.82 -19.16 11.03
CA PRO A 277 14.76 -20.14 10.79
C PRO A 277 14.28 -20.75 12.11
N GLU A 278 12.96 -20.99 12.22
CA GLU A 278 12.29 -21.57 13.39
C GLU A 278 12.41 -20.78 14.71
N SER A 279 13.02 -19.59 14.71
CA SER A 279 13.06 -18.71 15.89
C SER A 279 11.64 -18.36 16.37
N LYS A 280 11.43 -18.47 17.67
CA LYS A 280 10.18 -18.10 18.36
C LYS A 280 10.24 -16.67 18.93
N LEU A 281 11.31 -15.95 18.68
CA LEU A 281 11.49 -14.58 19.17
C LEU A 281 10.39 -13.65 18.62
N VAL A 282 9.88 -12.80 19.48
CA VAL A 282 8.99 -11.70 19.12
C VAL A 282 9.64 -10.39 19.59
N LEU A 283 9.96 -9.53 18.63
CA LEU A 283 10.52 -8.21 18.93
C LEU A 283 9.39 -7.18 19.13
N PRO A 284 9.61 -6.17 20.00
CA PRO A 284 8.63 -5.11 20.24
C PRO A 284 8.47 -4.20 19.00
N ASN A 285 7.50 -3.29 19.09
CA ASN A 285 7.29 -2.27 18.05
C ASN A 285 8.47 -1.30 17.99
N PHE A 286 9.17 -1.22 16.87
CA PHE A 286 10.38 -0.40 16.70
C PHE A 286 10.12 1.11 16.73
N THR A 287 8.87 1.55 16.49
CA THR A 287 8.55 3.00 16.55
C THR A 287 8.77 3.61 17.93
N GLN A 288 8.71 2.79 18.99
CA GLN A 288 8.94 3.22 20.37
C GLN A 288 10.41 3.18 20.78
N LEU A 289 11.26 2.55 19.98
CA LEU A 289 12.68 2.32 20.25
C LEU A 289 13.60 3.32 19.51
N MET A 290 13.02 4.32 18.86
CA MET A 290 13.75 5.30 18.08
C MET A 290 13.44 6.72 18.54
N LYS A 291 14.47 7.54 18.65
CA LYS A 291 14.35 8.94 19.04
C LYS A 291 15.00 9.83 17.98
N MET A 292 14.27 10.83 17.52
CA MET A 292 14.75 11.78 16.52
C MET A 292 14.70 13.20 17.08
N GLY A 293 15.86 13.82 17.20
CA GLY A 293 15.96 15.23 17.56
C GLY A 293 15.52 16.15 16.41
N LYS A 294 15.00 17.33 16.75
CA LYS A 294 14.63 18.35 15.75
C LYS A 294 15.83 19.16 15.28
N GLU A 295 16.85 19.26 16.11
CA GLU A 295 18.08 19.97 15.76
C GLU A 295 18.82 19.22 14.67
N LYS A 296 19.14 19.94 13.60
CA LYS A 296 19.95 19.45 12.49
C LYS A 296 21.41 19.78 12.74
N ILE A 297 22.28 18.79 12.67
CA ILE A 297 23.72 18.95 12.71
C ILE A 297 24.24 18.76 11.28
N ASP A 298 24.95 19.75 10.76
CA ASP A 298 25.40 19.79 9.36
C ASP A 298 24.27 19.55 8.34
N GLY A 299 23.10 20.11 8.64
CA GLY A 299 21.89 19.98 7.80
C GLY A 299 21.17 18.63 7.91
N LYS A 300 21.65 17.69 8.73
CA LYS A 300 21.11 16.32 8.86
C LYS A 300 20.41 16.11 10.19
N VAL A 301 19.30 15.39 10.15
CA VAL A 301 18.57 14.96 11.34
C VAL A 301 19.34 13.85 12.05
N GLN A 302 19.31 13.84 13.39
CA GLN A 302 19.97 12.82 14.20
C GLN A 302 18.94 11.80 14.70
N LEU A 303 19.11 10.53 14.32
CA LEU A 303 18.27 9.41 14.78
C LEU A 303 19.06 8.55 15.77
N ASP A 304 18.60 8.47 17.00
CA ASP A 304 19.20 7.64 18.04
C ASP A 304 18.51 6.26 18.08
N LEU A 305 19.30 5.21 17.93
CA LEU A 305 18.90 3.80 17.97
C LEU A 305 19.32 3.08 19.26
N SER A 306 19.70 3.77 20.32
CA SER A 306 20.23 3.16 21.55
C SER A 306 19.28 2.13 22.17
N GLU A 307 17.97 2.40 22.20
CA GLU A 307 16.98 1.46 22.72
C GLU A 307 16.80 0.25 21.79
N LEU A 308 16.74 0.48 20.47
CA LEU A 308 16.70 -0.60 19.48
C LEU A 308 17.95 -1.48 19.59
N LYS A 309 19.13 -0.87 19.69
CA LYS A 309 20.41 -1.58 19.91
C LYS A 309 20.32 -2.51 21.10
N THR A 310 19.87 -2.01 22.27
CA THR A 310 19.75 -2.81 23.50
C THR A 310 18.84 -4.03 23.29
N VAL A 311 17.69 -3.85 22.67
CA VAL A 311 16.74 -4.94 22.42
C VAL A 311 17.28 -5.98 21.46
N VAL A 312 17.91 -5.54 20.37
CA VAL A 312 18.44 -6.42 19.33
C VAL A 312 19.67 -7.19 19.82
N GLU A 313 20.60 -6.52 20.50
CA GLU A 313 21.81 -7.15 21.02
C GLU A 313 21.52 -8.17 22.13
N ALA A 314 20.51 -7.92 22.97
CA ALA A 314 20.04 -8.89 23.98
C ALA A 314 19.50 -10.20 23.35
N ASN A 315 19.09 -10.16 22.09
CA ASN A 315 18.49 -11.29 21.37
C ASN A 315 19.33 -11.74 20.16
N ILE A 316 20.59 -11.36 20.09
CA ILE A 316 21.44 -11.59 18.91
C ILE A 316 21.58 -13.07 18.51
N ALA A 317 21.45 -13.98 19.48
CA ALA A 317 21.49 -15.43 19.24
C ALA A 317 20.37 -15.92 18.32
N GLU A 318 19.22 -15.25 18.29
CA GLU A 318 18.03 -15.59 17.51
C GLU A 318 17.95 -14.79 16.18
N ILE A 319 18.85 -13.83 15.98
CA ILE A 319 18.87 -12.94 14.82
C ILE A 319 19.88 -13.46 13.80
N GLU A 320 19.47 -13.50 12.53
CA GLU A 320 20.32 -13.86 11.40
C GLU A 320 21.01 -12.64 10.81
N SER A 321 20.26 -11.54 10.60
CA SER A 321 20.81 -10.32 10.03
C SER A 321 20.11 -9.06 10.51
N ILE A 322 20.88 -7.97 10.57
CA ILE A 322 20.42 -6.62 10.86
C ILE A 322 20.92 -5.73 9.72
N GLU A 323 20.01 -5.10 9.00
CA GLU A 323 20.34 -4.19 7.91
C GLU A 323 19.68 -2.83 8.15
N ILE A 324 20.45 -1.77 7.91
CA ILE A 324 19.98 -0.39 8.01
C ILE A 324 20.33 0.30 6.69
N SER A 325 19.29 0.68 5.94
CA SER A 325 19.46 1.48 4.73
C SER A 325 18.98 2.90 5.01
N LEU A 326 19.75 3.92 4.68
CA LEU A 326 19.41 5.30 5.00
C LEU A 326 19.81 6.28 3.90
N ASN A 327 19.08 7.38 3.80
CA ASN A 327 19.44 8.52 2.98
C ASN A 327 20.52 9.34 3.71
N GLN A 328 21.77 9.05 3.41
CA GLN A 328 22.93 9.69 4.07
C GLN A 328 23.02 11.21 3.85
N ALA A 329 22.27 11.76 2.89
CA ALA A 329 22.22 13.21 2.67
C ALA A 329 21.35 13.93 3.71
N SER A 330 20.35 13.26 4.29
CA SER A 330 19.35 13.90 5.18
C SER A 330 19.40 13.42 6.64
N ILE A 331 19.90 12.22 6.90
CA ILE A 331 19.85 11.60 8.23
C ILE A 331 21.19 10.99 8.63
N VAL A 332 21.51 11.07 9.92
CA VAL A 332 22.61 10.37 10.57
C VAL A 332 22.04 9.49 11.68
N VAL A 333 22.47 8.23 11.69
CA VAL A 333 22.11 7.26 12.73
C VAL A 333 23.20 7.24 13.80
N LYS A 334 22.78 7.35 15.08
CA LYS A 334 23.61 7.18 16.26
C LYS A 334 23.28 5.87 16.96
N ASN A 335 24.26 5.28 17.62
CA ASN A 335 24.09 4.08 18.43
C ASN A 335 23.49 2.89 17.67
N ALA A 336 23.89 2.68 16.42
CA ALA A 336 23.44 1.51 15.66
C ALA A 336 23.92 0.20 16.35
N PRO A 337 23.15 -0.91 16.22
CA PRO A 337 23.60 -2.23 16.68
C PRO A 337 24.96 -2.61 16.07
N LEU A 338 25.84 -3.24 16.85
CA LEU A 338 27.24 -3.54 16.44
C LEU A 338 27.34 -4.39 15.17
N ASN A 339 26.39 -5.32 14.97
CA ASN A 339 26.38 -6.24 13.83
C ASN A 339 25.48 -5.75 12.67
N ALA A 340 25.06 -4.49 12.68
CA ALA A 340 24.22 -3.95 11.64
C ALA A 340 25.03 -3.64 10.37
N SER A 341 24.57 -4.14 9.22
CA SER A 341 25.06 -3.71 7.91
C SER A 341 24.38 -2.38 7.53
N ILE A 342 25.17 -1.29 7.47
CA ILE A 342 24.66 0.04 7.13
C ILE A 342 24.96 0.33 5.65
N LYS A 343 23.92 0.71 4.89
CA LYS A 343 24.01 0.99 3.44
C LYS A 343 23.29 2.30 3.12
N SER A 344 23.64 2.91 1.99
CA SER A 344 22.82 3.97 1.39
C SER A 344 21.53 3.39 0.81
N LEU A 345 20.44 4.17 0.87
CA LEU A 345 19.19 3.89 0.13
C LEU A 345 19.40 4.04 -1.37
#